data_b8c120ed398f700c649a29739ebba060
#
_entry.id   b8c120ed398f700c649a29739ebba060
#
_cell.length_a   1.000
_cell.length_b   1.000
_cell.length_c   1.000
_cell.angle_alpha   90.00
_cell.angle_beta   90.00
_cell.angle_gamma   90.00
#
_symmetry.space_group_name_H-M   'P 1'
#
loop_
_entity.id
_entity.type
_entity.pdbx_description
1 polymer ?
#
loop_
_entity_poly.entity_id
_entity_poly.type
_entity_poly.pdbx_seq_one_letter_code
_entity_poly.pdbx_strand_id
1 'polypeptide(L)'
;MDIRRAAALLLALVMIAALTVGCGKKQSDTPTDTPAAGADGRTPAQQPAKLVCYNGSVTLRFVREEDTWYWGDDRDFPLEQSIVTELLATVQGYAALSPLPHTDDLSQFGLSDTKRYISLTDTEGNTRTYWLGTQTDEGQYIQPEDETDAVYLSPAGVDGTLSMGIYDMARLPQLPQLTADNVSALTVTAADGKSLSLTASEGVWLRSGQDVTQWSGTLTEALGQLTLLRCIDYRPSTGVAELCGLTEPAVTLTVTYRAIAGETELTLRVGAQRDGGYYATVNDDDTIYLLPAAPAEALAALAANGLNG
;
A
#
# COMPACT_ATOMS: atom_id res chain seq x y z
N MET A 1 18.27 14.61 -49.73
CA MET A 1 19.18 14.25 -48.62
C MET A 1 19.02 15.32 -47.54
N ASP A 2 18.29 15.02 -46.47
CA ASP A 2 17.76 16.02 -45.55
C ASP A 2 18.82 16.67 -44.67
N ILE A 3 18.83 18.00 -44.65
CA ILE A 3 19.69 18.86 -43.84
C ILE A 3 19.65 18.53 -42.34
N ARG A 4 18.58 17.92 -41.85
CA ARG A 4 18.40 17.50 -40.45
C ARG A 4 19.24 16.28 -40.06
N ARG A 5 19.65 15.43 -41.02
CA ARG A 5 20.52 14.26 -40.77
C ARG A 5 21.99 14.61 -40.72
N ALA A 6 22.38 15.69 -41.39
CA ALA A 6 23.78 16.18 -41.37
C ALA A 6 24.15 16.88 -40.06
N ALA A 7 23.20 17.54 -39.39
CA ALA A 7 23.41 18.21 -38.11
C ALA A 7 23.62 17.23 -36.94
N ALA A 8 22.96 16.07 -36.96
CA ALA A 8 23.10 15.06 -35.91
C ALA A 8 24.47 14.34 -35.95
N LEU A 9 25.03 14.16 -37.15
CA LEU A 9 26.35 13.54 -37.32
C LEU A 9 27.51 14.46 -36.93
N LEU A 10 27.37 15.78 -37.07
CA LEU A 10 28.40 16.76 -36.68
C LEU A 10 28.51 16.95 -35.15
N LEU A 11 27.39 16.78 -34.41
CA LEU A 11 27.40 16.86 -32.93
C LEU A 11 28.05 15.62 -32.31
N ALA A 12 27.94 14.45 -32.92
CA ALA A 12 28.58 13.21 -32.46
C ALA A 12 30.12 13.23 -32.64
N LEU A 13 30.63 13.95 -33.64
CA LEU A 13 32.08 14.00 -33.90
C LEU A 13 32.82 14.97 -32.99
N VAL A 14 32.16 16.00 -32.45
CA VAL A 14 32.79 16.98 -31.55
C VAL A 14 32.99 16.43 -30.14
N MET A 15 32.21 15.42 -29.71
CA MET A 15 32.36 14.79 -28.38
C MET A 15 33.53 13.76 -28.30
N ILE A 16 34.04 13.26 -29.44
CA ILE A 16 35.13 12.26 -29.45
C ILE A 16 36.53 12.91 -29.46
N ALA A 17 36.66 14.22 -29.76
CA ALA A 17 37.94 14.91 -29.85
C ALA A 17 38.46 15.49 -28.53
N ALA A 18 37.76 15.37 -27.40
CA ALA A 18 38.12 15.96 -26.12
C ALA A 18 38.85 15.02 -25.13
N LEU A 19 39.20 13.79 -25.51
CA LEU A 19 39.74 12.76 -24.59
C LEU A 19 41.20 12.36 -24.81
N THR A 20 42.01 13.12 -25.54
CA THR A 20 43.44 12.76 -25.71
C THR A 20 44.39 13.94 -25.57
N VAL A 21 44.54 14.52 -24.39
CA VAL A 21 45.82 15.20 -23.97
C VAL A 21 45.86 15.23 -22.45
N GLY A 22 46.84 14.57 -21.86
CA GLY A 22 47.13 14.71 -20.43
C GLY A 22 47.92 13.55 -19.82
N CYS A 23 49.05 13.19 -20.41
CA CYS A 23 50.07 12.37 -19.72
C CYS A 23 50.88 13.25 -18.79
N GLY A 24 50.75 13.11 -17.48
CA GLY A 24 51.59 13.77 -16.48
C GLY A 24 51.59 12.92 -15.20
N LYS A 25 52.68 12.17 -14.98
CA LYS A 25 52.97 11.45 -13.75
C LYS A 25 52.91 12.36 -12.53
N LYS A 26 52.07 12.09 -11.57
CA LYS A 26 52.34 12.26 -10.15
C LYS A 26 51.57 11.20 -9.37
N GLN A 27 52.33 10.35 -8.74
CA GLN A 27 51.92 9.41 -7.74
C GLN A 27 51.40 10.19 -6.53
N SER A 28 50.17 10.01 -6.16
CA SER A 28 49.64 10.36 -4.85
C SER A 28 48.47 9.43 -4.58
N ASP A 29 48.52 8.83 -3.44
CA ASP A 29 47.67 7.83 -2.82
C ASP A 29 46.20 8.10 -3.07
N THR A 30 45.55 7.13 -3.70
CA THR A 30 44.08 7.03 -3.75
C THR A 30 43.65 6.56 -2.37
N PRO A 31 42.83 7.29 -1.63
CA PRO A 31 42.10 6.68 -0.53
C PRO A 31 41.13 5.69 -1.16
N THR A 32 41.31 4.43 -0.86
CA THR A 32 40.26 3.43 -1.01
C THR A 32 39.11 3.90 -0.12
N ASP A 33 38.02 4.37 -0.72
CA ASP A 33 36.76 4.55 -0.02
C ASP A 33 36.26 3.17 0.45
N THR A 34 36.83 2.72 1.55
CA THR A 34 36.17 1.74 2.40
C THR A 34 34.99 2.47 3.02
N PRO A 35 33.74 1.97 2.89
CA PRO A 35 32.63 2.54 3.63
C PRO A 35 33.04 2.60 5.10
N ALA A 36 32.95 3.77 5.71
CA ALA A 36 33.26 3.94 7.11
C ALA A 36 32.36 2.99 7.90
N ALA A 37 32.96 1.96 8.52
CA ALA A 37 32.31 1.20 9.55
C ALA A 37 31.81 2.22 10.60
N GLY A 38 30.54 2.13 10.97
CA GLY A 38 29.99 2.95 12.05
C GLY A 38 30.88 2.83 13.28
N ALA A 39 30.92 3.85 14.10
CA ALA A 39 31.86 4.02 15.23
C ALA A 39 31.84 2.86 16.27
N ASP A 40 30.95 1.88 16.11
CA ASP A 40 30.73 0.73 16.98
C ASP A 40 30.95 -0.62 16.28
N GLY A 41 31.49 -0.66 15.06
CA GLY A 41 31.76 -1.90 14.32
C GLY A 41 30.52 -2.60 13.79
N ARG A 42 29.34 -1.97 13.84
CA ARG A 42 28.10 -2.52 13.27
C ARG A 42 28.16 -2.34 11.77
N THR A 43 28.30 -3.42 11.03
CA THR A 43 28.16 -3.41 9.57
C THR A 43 26.69 -3.15 9.25
N PRO A 44 26.37 -2.14 8.40
CA PRO A 44 24.99 -2.00 7.91
C PRO A 44 24.55 -3.33 7.31
N ALA A 45 23.35 -3.78 7.62
CA ALA A 45 22.82 -5.00 7.02
C ALA A 45 22.95 -4.88 5.50
N GLN A 46 23.69 -5.79 4.88
CA GLN A 46 23.77 -5.90 3.43
C GLN A 46 22.34 -6.11 2.91
N GLN A 47 22.09 -6.03 1.62
CA GLN A 47 20.72 -5.96 1.09
C GLN A 47 19.74 -6.91 1.80
N PRO A 48 18.63 -6.40 2.37
CA PRO A 48 17.68 -7.23 3.10
C PRO A 48 17.00 -8.23 2.15
N ALA A 49 16.93 -9.48 2.56
CA ALA A 49 16.33 -10.58 1.81
C ALA A 49 15.05 -11.12 2.45
N LYS A 50 14.97 -11.07 3.80
CA LYS A 50 13.79 -11.53 4.54
C LYS A 50 13.50 -10.61 5.71
N LEU A 51 12.21 -10.42 5.99
CA LEU A 51 11.72 -9.72 7.16
C LEU A 51 10.65 -10.59 7.83
N VAL A 52 10.82 -10.86 9.12
CA VAL A 52 9.86 -11.64 9.92
C VAL A 52 9.42 -10.79 11.09
N CYS A 53 8.12 -10.67 11.26
CA CYS A 53 7.49 -9.90 12.33
C CYS A 53 6.57 -10.78 13.14
N TYR A 54 6.72 -10.77 14.46
CA TYR A 54 5.81 -11.45 15.38
C TYR A 54 5.26 -10.43 16.40
N ASN A 55 3.94 -10.27 16.41
CA ASN A 55 3.26 -9.31 17.27
C ASN A 55 2.80 -9.89 18.63
N GLY A 56 3.13 -11.13 18.94
CA GLY A 56 2.66 -11.87 20.10
C GLY A 56 1.53 -12.87 19.78
N SER A 57 0.92 -12.79 18.60
CA SER A 57 -0.18 -13.66 18.16
C SER A 57 0.02 -14.18 16.74
N VAL A 58 0.41 -13.34 15.81
CA VAL A 58 0.56 -13.66 14.39
C VAL A 58 1.99 -13.41 13.94
N THR A 59 2.51 -14.30 13.11
CA THR A 59 3.80 -14.13 12.42
C THR A 59 3.53 -13.75 10.97
N LEU A 60 4.06 -12.61 10.55
CA LEU A 60 4.12 -12.20 9.15
C LEU A 60 5.54 -12.42 8.63
N ARG A 61 5.65 -13.02 7.46
CA ARG A 61 6.93 -13.33 6.79
C ARG A 61 6.94 -12.67 5.44
N PHE A 62 7.96 -11.85 5.19
CA PHE A 62 8.16 -11.23 3.89
C PHE A 62 9.49 -11.70 3.32
N VAL A 63 9.50 -11.96 2.03
CA VAL A 63 10.69 -12.33 1.26
C VAL A 63 10.88 -11.36 0.12
N ARG A 64 12.12 -10.97 -0.12
CA ARG A 64 12.46 -10.06 -1.22
C ARG A 64 13.08 -10.85 -2.37
N GLU A 65 12.60 -10.56 -3.58
CA GLU A 65 13.20 -11.03 -4.82
C GLU A 65 13.41 -9.81 -5.70
N GLU A 66 14.64 -9.63 -6.12
CA GLU A 66 15.07 -8.39 -6.81
C GLU A 66 14.69 -7.16 -5.95
N ASP A 67 13.78 -6.31 -6.44
CA ASP A 67 13.33 -5.11 -5.74
C ASP A 67 11.90 -5.20 -5.21
N THR A 68 11.28 -6.40 -5.23
CA THR A 68 9.89 -6.61 -4.84
C THR A 68 9.81 -7.49 -3.60
N TRP A 69 8.98 -7.06 -2.64
CA TRP A 69 8.62 -7.84 -1.47
C TRP A 69 7.39 -8.68 -1.73
N TYR A 70 7.41 -9.89 -1.23
CA TYR A 70 6.30 -10.85 -1.30
C TYR A 70 5.92 -11.31 0.10
N TRP A 71 4.65 -11.62 0.32
CA TRP A 71 4.27 -12.37 1.49
C TRP A 71 4.77 -13.81 1.38
N GLY A 72 5.49 -14.28 2.38
CA GLY A 72 6.19 -15.57 2.33
C GLY A 72 5.25 -16.79 2.29
N ASP A 73 4.02 -16.65 2.78
CA ASP A 73 3.04 -17.73 2.81
C ASP A 73 2.18 -17.78 1.52
N ASP A 74 2.05 -16.68 0.79
CA ASP A 74 1.42 -16.61 -0.54
C ASP A 74 2.08 -15.51 -1.39
N ARG A 75 2.84 -15.91 -2.39
CA ARG A 75 3.58 -14.98 -3.27
C ARG A 75 2.71 -14.21 -4.25
N ASP A 76 1.54 -14.73 -4.55
CA ASP A 76 0.59 -14.08 -5.44
C ASP A 76 -0.26 -13.02 -4.72
N PHE A 77 -0.18 -12.98 -3.38
CA PHE A 77 -0.87 -11.97 -2.59
C PHE A 77 -0.46 -10.56 -3.03
N PRO A 78 -1.41 -9.65 -3.33
CA PRO A 78 -1.13 -8.30 -3.82
C PRO A 78 -0.63 -7.40 -2.68
N LEU A 79 0.60 -7.62 -2.23
CA LEU A 79 1.20 -6.89 -1.12
C LEU A 79 1.44 -5.42 -1.48
N GLU A 80 1.02 -4.50 -0.59
CA GLU A 80 1.35 -3.08 -0.71
C GLU A 80 2.80 -2.84 -0.31
N GLN A 81 3.64 -2.50 -1.30
CA GLN A 81 5.09 -2.41 -1.15
C GLN A 81 5.54 -1.31 -0.19
N SER A 82 4.80 -0.20 -0.14
CA SER A 82 5.12 0.93 0.74
C SER A 82 5.12 0.53 2.21
N ILE A 83 4.16 -0.30 2.65
CA ILE A 83 4.04 -0.74 4.05
C ILE A 83 5.30 -1.52 4.48
N VAL A 84 5.74 -2.48 3.66
CA VAL A 84 6.93 -3.27 3.99
C VAL A 84 8.20 -2.44 3.87
N THR A 85 8.27 -1.52 2.92
CA THR A 85 9.42 -0.62 2.74
C THR A 85 9.58 0.34 3.92
N GLU A 86 8.49 0.91 4.43
CA GLU A 86 8.50 1.79 5.61
C GLU A 86 8.89 1.02 6.88
N LEU A 87 8.34 -0.18 7.06
CA LEU A 87 8.71 -1.06 8.17
C LEU A 87 10.20 -1.42 8.11
N LEU A 88 10.70 -1.78 6.94
CA LEU A 88 12.12 -2.07 6.72
C LEU A 88 13.00 -0.86 7.04
N ALA A 89 12.64 0.33 6.56
CA ALA A 89 13.41 1.55 6.82
C ALA A 89 13.50 1.84 8.33
N THR A 90 12.42 1.63 9.07
CA THR A 90 12.40 1.76 10.54
C THR A 90 13.38 0.79 11.19
N VAL A 91 13.34 -0.50 10.82
CA VAL A 91 14.20 -1.55 11.40
C VAL A 91 15.67 -1.33 11.05
N GLN A 92 15.98 -0.90 9.81
CA GLN A 92 17.34 -0.55 9.42
C GLN A 92 17.88 0.66 10.21
N GLY A 93 17.01 1.61 10.54
CA GLY A 93 17.34 2.74 11.40
C GLY A 93 17.80 2.35 12.81
N TYR A 94 17.42 1.17 13.31
CA TYR A 94 17.82 0.70 14.63
C TYR A 94 19.35 0.56 14.79
N ALA A 95 20.06 0.28 13.71
CA ALA A 95 21.51 0.17 13.73
C ALA A 95 22.24 1.48 14.07
N ALA A 96 21.59 2.63 13.88
CA ALA A 96 22.16 3.95 14.16
C ALA A 96 21.82 4.50 15.55
N LEU A 97 21.03 3.77 16.34
CA LEU A 97 20.64 4.21 17.69
C LEU A 97 21.78 4.07 18.68
N SER A 98 21.80 4.95 19.69
CA SER A 98 22.68 4.83 20.83
C SER A 98 21.97 4.13 21.99
N PRO A 99 22.65 3.27 22.75
CA PRO A 99 22.05 2.60 23.89
C PRO A 99 21.67 3.62 24.97
N LEU A 100 20.58 3.33 25.66
CA LEU A 100 20.22 4.06 26.88
C LEU A 100 21.23 3.77 28.00
N PRO A 101 21.30 4.63 29.01
CA PRO A 101 22.10 4.34 30.21
C PRO A 101 21.76 2.94 30.74
N HIS A 102 22.78 2.20 31.16
CA HIS A 102 22.64 0.84 31.66
C HIS A 102 21.57 0.72 32.74
N THR A 103 20.74 -0.32 32.63
CA THR A 103 19.72 -0.68 33.61
C THR A 103 19.59 -2.20 33.69
N ASP A 104 19.46 -2.72 34.90
CA ASP A 104 19.24 -4.15 35.15
C ASP A 104 17.74 -4.52 35.11
N ASP A 105 16.85 -3.54 35.10
CA ASP A 105 15.39 -3.74 35.11
C ASP A 105 14.78 -3.50 33.71
N LEU A 106 14.63 -4.58 32.94
CA LEU A 106 14.01 -4.57 31.64
C LEU A 106 12.48 -4.40 31.70
N SER A 107 11.87 -4.56 32.89
CA SER A 107 10.41 -4.51 33.03
C SER A 107 9.85 -3.11 32.77
N GLN A 108 10.59 -2.07 33.12
CA GLN A 108 10.21 -0.67 32.89
C GLN A 108 10.11 -0.32 31.38
N PHE A 109 10.78 -1.09 30.53
CA PHE A 109 10.77 -0.93 29.07
C PHE A 109 9.80 -1.91 28.37
N GLY A 110 9.13 -2.81 29.14
CA GLY A 110 8.30 -3.87 28.58
C GLY A 110 9.07 -4.95 27.83
N LEU A 111 10.35 -5.15 28.20
CA LEU A 111 11.27 -6.10 27.54
C LEU A 111 11.49 -7.40 28.31
N SER A 112 11.14 -7.47 29.61
CA SER A 112 11.42 -8.66 30.44
C SER A 112 10.67 -9.93 30.00
N ASP A 113 9.43 -9.79 29.52
CA ASP A 113 8.56 -10.92 29.12
C ASP A 113 8.02 -10.79 27.70
N THR A 114 8.56 -9.86 26.90
CA THR A 114 8.08 -9.67 25.52
C THR A 114 8.38 -10.89 24.66
N LYS A 115 7.38 -11.24 23.82
CA LYS A 115 7.56 -12.23 22.76
C LYS A 115 7.53 -11.59 21.38
N ARG A 116 7.32 -10.28 21.34
CA ARG A 116 7.20 -9.51 20.11
C ARG A 116 8.59 -9.23 19.55
N TYR A 117 8.80 -9.52 18.28
CA TYR A 117 10.09 -9.29 17.67
C TYR A 117 9.99 -8.97 16.18
N ILE A 118 11.05 -8.39 15.66
CA ILE A 118 11.33 -8.25 14.23
C ILE A 118 12.71 -8.83 13.95
N SER A 119 12.79 -9.70 12.93
CA SER A 119 14.05 -10.27 12.44
C SER A 119 14.27 -9.83 11.00
N LEU A 120 15.46 -9.32 10.73
CA LEU A 120 15.91 -8.94 9.40
C LEU A 120 17.04 -9.87 8.97
N THR A 121 16.89 -10.55 7.83
CA THR A 121 17.93 -11.42 7.24
C THR A 121 18.42 -10.79 5.95
N ASP A 122 19.73 -10.68 5.78
CA ASP A 122 20.36 -10.19 4.56
C ASP A 122 20.52 -11.28 3.48
N THR A 123 21.07 -10.90 2.31
CA THR A 123 21.31 -11.81 1.18
C THR A 123 22.41 -12.82 1.45
N GLU A 124 23.25 -12.63 2.47
CA GLU A 124 24.30 -13.58 2.90
C GLU A 124 23.78 -14.58 3.93
N GLY A 125 22.55 -14.38 4.44
CA GLY A 125 21.90 -15.22 5.43
C GLY A 125 22.13 -14.78 6.88
N ASN A 126 22.81 -13.64 7.12
CA ASN A 126 22.98 -13.12 8.47
C ASN A 126 21.64 -12.57 8.96
N THR A 127 21.23 -12.96 10.16
CA THR A 127 19.96 -12.52 10.74
C THR A 127 20.22 -11.69 11.98
N ARG A 128 19.53 -10.55 12.08
CA ARG A 128 19.47 -9.74 13.30
C ARG A 128 18.05 -9.64 13.79
N THR A 129 17.84 -9.95 15.05
CA THR A 129 16.53 -9.92 15.73
C THR A 129 16.51 -8.80 16.74
N TYR A 130 15.38 -8.08 16.80
CA TYR A 130 15.10 -7.04 17.78
C TYR A 130 13.82 -7.39 18.54
N TRP A 131 13.95 -7.51 19.86
CA TRP A 131 12.79 -7.60 20.77
C TRP A 131 12.14 -6.25 20.91
N LEU A 132 10.80 -6.24 20.89
CA LEU A 132 9.99 -5.03 20.91
C LEU A 132 9.36 -4.85 22.28
N GLY A 133 9.74 -3.78 22.96
CA GLY A 133 9.18 -3.35 24.23
C GLY A 133 7.98 -2.42 24.07
N THR A 134 7.72 -1.65 25.12
CA THR A 134 6.62 -0.68 25.16
C THR A 134 6.84 0.46 24.17
N GLN A 135 5.79 0.85 23.47
CA GLN A 135 5.74 2.09 22.70
C GLN A 135 5.19 3.22 23.56
N THR A 136 5.84 4.38 23.52
CA THR A 136 5.48 5.61 24.24
C THR A 136 5.36 6.77 23.26
N ASP A 137 5.02 7.96 23.74
CA ASP A 137 5.01 9.19 22.92
C ASP A 137 6.42 9.58 22.44
N GLU A 138 7.48 9.15 23.14
CA GLU A 138 8.87 9.43 22.79
C GLU A 138 9.43 8.41 21.78
N GLY A 139 8.78 7.26 21.60
CA GLY A 139 9.19 6.20 20.71
C GLY A 139 8.96 4.79 21.27
N GLN A 140 9.59 3.81 20.66
CA GLN A 140 9.49 2.40 21.05
C GLN A 140 10.81 1.88 21.61
N TYR A 141 10.76 1.22 22.77
CA TYR A 141 11.91 0.52 23.32
C TYR A 141 12.18 -0.76 22.52
N ILE A 142 13.46 -0.97 22.22
CA ILE A 142 13.91 -2.17 21.52
C ILE A 142 15.18 -2.72 22.16
N GLN A 143 15.40 -4.03 22.00
CA GLN A 143 16.61 -4.72 22.43
C GLN A 143 17.08 -5.66 21.33
N PRO A 144 18.30 -5.51 20.79
CA PRO A 144 18.88 -6.54 19.94
C PRO A 144 19.06 -7.85 20.72
N GLU A 145 18.79 -8.98 20.08
CA GLU A 145 18.90 -10.31 20.69
C GLU A 145 20.34 -10.64 21.10
N ASP A 146 21.32 -10.11 20.38
CA ASP A 146 22.76 -10.27 20.61
C ASP A 146 23.33 -9.27 21.63
N GLU A 147 22.53 -8.31 22.13
CA GLU A 147 22.94 -7.27 23.08
C GLU A 147 22.01 -7.23 24.30
N THR A 148 22.04 -8.29 25.11
CA THR A 148 21.07 -8.52 26.19
C THR A 148 21.12 -7.50 27.33
N ASP A 149 22.18 -6.71 27.44
CA ASP A 149 22.42 -5.67 28.44
C ASP A 149 22.19 -4.23 27.91
N ALA A 150 21.77 -4.10 26.64
CA ALA A 150 21.57 -2.82 26.01
C ALA A 150 20.08 -2.62 25.61
N VAL A 151 19.51 -1.49 25.97
CA VAL A 151 18.17 -1.05 25.55
C VAL A 151 18.31 0.22 24.71
N TYR A 152 17.51 0.31 23.67
CA TYR A 152 17.49 1.43 22.75
C TYR A 152 16.09 2.05 22.70
N LEU A 153 16.00 3.34 22.43
CA LEU A 153 14.75 4.02 22.13
C LEU A 153 14.74 4.42 20.66
N SER A 154 13.85 3.79 19.90
CA SER A 154 13.61 4.18 18.51
C SER A 154 12.54 5.27 18.46
N PRO A 155 12.79 6.42 17.83
CA PRO A 155 11.78 7.48 17.68
C PRO A 155 10.60 7.04 16.79
N ALA A 156 10.78 6.01 15.96
CA ALA A 156 9.73 5.42 15.15
C ALA A 156 9.30 4.07 15.72
N GLY A 157 8.01 3.95 16.06
CA GLY A 157 7.42 2.69 16.51
C GLY A 157 6.87 1.87 15.35
N VAL A 158 6.76 0.57 15.55
CA VAL A 158 6.22 -0.37 14.55
C VAL A 158 4.89 -1.02 14.98
N ASP A 159 4.39 -0.68 16.17
CA ASP A 159 3.19 -1.30 16.75
C ASP A 159 1.95 -1.14 15.87
N GLY A 160 1.79 0.01 15.22
CA GLY A 160 0.71 0.25 14.28
C GLY A 160 0.74 -0.76 13.12
N THR A 161 1.89 -0.91 12.47
CA THR A 161 2.08 -1.86 11.36
C THR A 161 1.98 -3.31 11.84
N LEU A 162 2.52 -3.65 13.01
CA LEU A 162 2.45 -5.01 13.55
C LEU A 162 1.04 -5.40 14.02
N SER A 163 0.15 -4.45 14.27
CA SER A 163 -1.25 -4.72 14.59
C SER A 163 -2.09 -5.07 13.36
N MET A 164 -1.60 -4.79 12.16
CA MET A 164 -2.26 -5.12 10.90
C MET A 164 -2.27 -6.63 10.66
N GLY A 165 -3.40 -7.14 10.12
CA GLY A 165 -3.42 -8.44 9.47
C GLY A 165 -2.88 -8.35 8.05
N ILE A 166 -2.57 -9.50 7.43
CA ILE A 166 -2.03 -9.49 6.07
C ILE A 166 -2.99 -8.83 5.07
N TYR A 167 -4.29 -8.97 5.23
CA TYR A 167 -5.29 -8.35 4.36
C TYR A 167 -5.33 -6.81 4.49
N ASP A 168 -4.93 -6.26 5.64
CA ASP A 168 -4.79 -4.81 5.81
C ASP A 168 -3.54 -4.27 5.06
N MET A 169 -2.63 -5.16 4.66
CA MET A 169 -1.45 -4.86 3.87
C MET A 169 -1.66 -5.12 2.36
N ALA A 170 -2.87 -5.46 1.95
CA ALA A 170 -3.17 -5.69 0.54
C ALA A 170 -3.16 -4.37 -0.25
N ARG A 171 -2.56 -4.39 -1.43
CA ARG A 171 -2.71 -3.32 -2.40
C ARG A 171 -4.15 -3.28 -2.90
N LEU A 172 -4.83 -2.20 -2.62
CA LEU A 172 -6.22 -1.99 -3.01
C LEU A 172 -6.33 -1.58 -4.49
N PRO A 173 -7.50 -1.82 -5.13
CA PRO A 173 -7.75 -1.34 -6.46
C PRO A 173 -7.68 0.19 -6.49
N GLN A 174 -6.99 0.73 -7.49
CA GLN A 174 -6.89 2.19 -7.68
C GLN A 174 -8.19 2.69 -8.30
N LEU A 175 -9.17 3.01 -7.45
CA LEU A 175 -10.43 3.58 -7.90
C LEU A 175 -10.25 5.07 -8.23
N PRO A 176 -10.76 5.52 -9.38
CA PRO A 176 -10.70 6.93 -9.73
C PRO A 176 -11.62 7.76 -8.81
N GLN A 177 -11.30 9.04 -8.64
CA GLN A 177 -12.30 9.99 -8.16
C GLN A 177 -13.36 10.19 -9.23
N LEU A 178 -14.58 9.69 -8.97
CA LEU A 178 -15.71 9.78 -9.89
C LEU A 178 -16.48 11.07 -9.65
N THR A 179 -16.52 11.93 -10.66
CA THR A 179 -17.22 13.22 -10.63
C THR A 179 -17.95 13.45 -11.94
N ALA A 180 -18.85 14.44 -11.99
CA ALA A 180 -19.54 14.79 -13.22
C ALA A 180 -18.60 15.30 -14.34
N ASP A 181 -17.34 15.63 -14.02
CA ASP A 181 -16.35 16.07 -15.01
C ASP A 181 -15.72 14.89 -15.77
N ASN A 182 -15.59 13.72 -15.14
CA ASN A 182 -14.92 12.57 -15.74
C ASN A 182 -15.85 11.38 -16.03
N VAL A 183 -17.03 11.32 -15.44
CA VAL A 183 -18.04 10.29 -15.74
C VAL A 183 -18.78 10.64 -17.02
N SER A 184 -19.04 9.66 -17.89
CA SER A 184 -19.94 9.80 -19.05
C SER A 184 -21.29 9.16 -18.80
N ALA A 185 -21.34 8.03 -18.09
CA ALA A 185 -22.57 7.35 -17.71
C ALA A 185 -22.41 6.64 -16.35
N LEU A 186 -23.53 6.57 -15.62
CA LEU A 186 -23.60 5.88 -14.35
C LEU A 186 -24.96 5.20 -14.21
N THR A 187 -24.97 3.95 -13.72
CA THR A 187 -26.19 3.25 -13.36
C THR A 187 -25.99 2.56 -12.01
N VAL A 188 -26.95 2.78 -11.10
CA VAL A 188 -27.06 2.04 -9.84
C VAL A 188 -28.31 1.18 -9.92
N THR A 189 -28.17 -0.14 -9.74
CA THR A 189 -29.26 -1.12 -9.83
C THR A 189 -29.38 -1.89 -8.54
N ALA A 190 -30.58 -1.96 -7.97
CA ALA A 190 -30.90 -2.80 -6.80
C ALA A 190 -31.31 -4.21 -7.23
N ALA A 191 -31.27 -5.18 -6.31
CA ALA A 191 -31.64 -6.57 -6.55
C ALA A 191 -33.10 -6.74 -7.06
N ASP A 192 -34.00 -5.82 -6.69
CA ASP A 192 -35.39 -5.83 -7.15
C ASP A 192 -35.60 -5.27 -8.58
N GLY A 193 -34.51 -4.90 -9.25
CA GLY A 193 -34.47 -4.39 -10.61
C GLY A 193 -34.74 -2.88 -10.72
N LYS A 194 -35.01 -2.18 -9.62
CA LYS A 194 -35.07 -0.72 -9.65
C LYS A 194 -33.69 -0.14 -9.94
N SER A 195 -33.66 0.97 -10.69
CA SER A 195 -32.39 1.58 -11.06
C SER A 195 -32.48 3.09 -11.19
N LEU A 196 -31.33 3.73 -10.92
CA LEU A 196 -31.07 5.14 -11.25
C LEU A 196 -30.01 5.14 -12.37
N SER A 197 -30.32 5.71 -13.52
CA SER A 197 -29.35 5.94 -14.60
C SER A 197 -29.18 7.43 -14.83
N LEU A 198 -27.91 7.84 -14.89
CA LEU A 198 -27.48 9.22 -15.14
C LEU A 198 -26.42 9.23 -16.25
N THR A 199 -26.36 10.34 -16.95
CA THR A 199 -25.21 10.72 -17.76
C THR A 199 -24.58 11.96 -17.17
N ALA A 200 -23.32 12.25 -17.50
CA ALA A 200 -22.70 13.49 -17.11
C ALA A 200 -22.00 14.14 -18.33
N SER A 201 -22.05 15.46 -18.38
CA SER A 201 -21.40 16.27 -19.40
C SER A 201 -21.01 17.60 -18.81
N GLU A 202 -19.77 18.03 -19.03
CA GLU A 202 -19.28 19.38 -18.62
C GLU A 202 -19.50 19.67 -17.13
N GLY A 203 -19.34 18.69 -16.24
CA GLY A 203 -19.51 18.85 -14.80
C GLY A 203 -20.98 18.82 -14.33
N VAL A 204 -21.94 18.50 -15.22
CA VAL A 204 -23.37 18.46 -14.94
C VAL A 204 -23.91 17.06 -14.99
N TRP A 205 -24.61 16.62 -13.93
CA TRP A 205 -25.37 15.38 -13.90
C TRP A 205 -26.72 15.52 -14.61
N LEU A 206 -26.99 14.61 -15.53
CA LEU A 206 -28.21 14.64 -16.35
C LEU A 206 -29.03 13.36 -16.13
N ARG A 207 -30.34 13.50 -15.90
CA ARG A 207 -31.33 12.43 -15.95
C ARG A 207 -32.31 12.67 -17.08
N SER A 208 -32.34 11.79 -18.07
CA SER A 208 -33.17 11.98 -19.28
C SER A 208 -32.99 13.35 -19.95
N GLY A 209 -31.75 13.86 -19.94
CA GLY A 209 -31.39 15.15 -20.51
C GLY A 209 -31.70 16.39 -19.65
N GLN A 210 -32.22 16.20 -18.44
CA GLN A 210 -32.48 17.30 -17.50
C GLN A 210 -31.35 17.37 -16.47
N ASP A 211 -30.90 18.60 -16.16
CA ASP A 211 -29.91 18.86 -15.11
C ASP A 211 -30.47 18.50 -13.72
N VAL A 212 -29.81 17.58 -13.05
CA VAL A 212 -30.14 17.10 -11.71
C VAL A 212 -29.00 17.31 -10.71
N THR A 213 -27.99 18.10 -11.06
CA THR A 213 -26.79 18.31 -10.27
C THR A 213 -27.08 18.78 -8.85
N GLN A 214 -28.08 19.66 -8.68
CA GLN A 214 -28.48 20.18 -7.37
C GLN A 214 -28.98 19.09 -6.40
N TRP A 215 -29.37 17.91 -6.88
CA TRP A 215 -29.85 16.78 -6.08
C TRP A 215 -28.84 15.65 -5.99
N SER A 216 -27.62 15.84 -6.53
CA SER A 216 -26.61 14.78 -6.61
C SER A 216 -25.70 14.66 -5.36
N GLY A 217 -25.98 15.39 -4.28
CA GLY A 217 -25.12 15.41 -3.07
C GLY A 217 -24.84 14.02 -2.50
N THR A 218 -25.88 13.21 -2.25
CA THR A 218 -25.74 11.84 -1.76
C THR A 218 -24.95 10.95 -2.72
N LEU A 219 -25.16 11.10 -4.04
CA LEU A 219 -24.39 10.37 -5.05
C LEU A 219 -22.91 10.76 -5.01
N THR A 220 -22.60 12.06 -4.98
CA THR A 220 -21.22 12.56 -4.95
C THR A 220 -20.49 12.08 -3.71
N GLU A 221 -21.13 12.10 -2.55
CA GLU A 221 -20.57 11.59 -1.31
C GLU A 221 -20.34 10.08 -1.38
N ALA A 222 -21.30 9.28 -1.85
CA ALA A 222 -21.15 7.84 -2.00
C ALA A 222 -19.98 7.47 -2.94
N LEU A 223 -19.88 8.16 -4.10
CA LEU A 223 -18.80 7.95 -5.05
C LEU A 223 -17.41 8.30 -4.45
N GLY A 224 -17.33 9.39 -3.67
CA GLY A 224 -16.10 9.79 -2.98
C GLY A 224 -15.60 8.79 -1.94
N GLN A 225 -16.51 8.01 -1.34
CA GLN A 225 -16.19 7.01 -0.32
C GLN A 225 -15.87 5.62 -0.87
N LEU A 226 -15.95 5.38 -2.18
CA LEU A 226 -15.60 4.08 -2.77
C LEU A 226 -14.13 3.72 -2.58
N THR A 227 -13.25 4.70 -2.38
CA THR A 227 -11.83 4.49 -2.10
C THR A 227 -11.56 3.92 -0.70
N LEU A 228 -12.57 3.83 0.17
CA LEU A 228 -12.43 3.30 1.53
C LEU A 228 -12.60 1.77 1.62
N LEU A 229 -12.47 1.06 0.52
CA LEU A 229 -12.48 -0.40 0.48
C LEU A 229 -11.35 -0.99 1.34
N ARG A 230 -11.64 -2.14 1.97
CA ARG A 230 -10.63 -2.95 2.67
C ARG A 230 -10.67 -4.36 2.10
N CYS A 231 -9.51 -4.99 1.89
CA CYS A 231 -9.43 -6.38 1.49
C CYS A 231 -9.89 -7.30 2.64
N ILE A 232 -10.76 -8.25 2.35
CA ILE A 232 -11.28 -9.23 3.31
C ILE A 232 -10.80 -10.64 2.98
N ASP A 233 -10.82 -11.00 1.70
CA ASP A 233 -10.40 -12.30 1.24
C ASP A 233 -9.85 -12.18 -0.19
N TYR A 234 -8.58 -12.51 -0.33
CA TYR A 234 -7.91 -12.57 -1.61
C TYR A 234 -7.97 -14.02 -2.13
N ARG A 235 -8.55 -14.21 -3.32
CA ARG A 235 -8.81 -15.54 -3.88
C ARG A 235 -9.72 -16.41 -3.01
N PRO A 236 -10.97 -15.99 -2.78
CA PRO A 236 -11.92 -16.74 -1.96
C PRO A 236 -12.15 -18.15 -2.54
N SER A 237 -12.34 -19.10 -1.66
CA SER A 237 -12.71 -20.45 -2.05
C SER A 237 -14.06 -20.48 -2.77
N THR A 238 -14.28 -21.50 -3.59
CA THR A 238 -15.56 -21.71 -4.29
C THR A 238 -16.75 -21.68 -3.30
N GLY A 239 -17.78 -20.89 -3.64
CA GLY A 239 -19.00 -20.73 -2.83
C GLY A 239 -18.94 -19.58 -1.82
N VAL A 240 -17.78 -19.00 -1.54
CA VAL A 240 -17.66 -17.86 -0.59
C VAL A 240 -18.37 -16.62 -1.16
N ALA A 241 -18.26 -16.35 -2.46
CA ALA A 241 -18.97 -15.25 -3.10
C ALA A 241 -20.50 -15.35 -2.94
N GLU A 242 -21.07 -16.57 -3.01
CA GLU A 242 -22.49 -16.81 -2.76
C GLU A 242 -22.87 -16.51 -1.30
N LEU A 243 -22.07 -16.99 -0.33
CA LEU A 243 -22.27 -16.70 1.09
C LEU A 243 -22.18 -15.20 1.41
N CYS A 244 -21.40 -14.46 0.64
CA CYS A 244 -21.28 -13.01 0.75
C CYS A 244 -22.36 -12.24 -0.02
N GLY A 245 -23.30 -12.94 -0.68
CA GLY A 245 -24.37 -12.32 -1.49
C GLY A 245 -23.86 -11.63 -2.76
N LEU A 246 -22.70 -12.03 -3.27
CA LEU A 246 -22.04 -11.36 -4.41
C LEU A 246 -22.44 -11.97 -5.77
N THR A 247 -23.01 -13.16 -5.77
CA THR A 247 -23.60 -13.80 -6.97
C THR A 247 -24.95 -13.17 -7.33
N GLU A 248 -25.71 -12.70 -6.32
CA GLU A 248 -26.93 -11.94 -6.47
C GLU A 248 -26.79 -10.66 -5.63
N PRO A 249 -26.06 -9.64 -6.10
CA PRO A 249 -25.72 -8.49 -5.31
C PRO A 249 -26.94 -7.65 -4.96
N ALA A 250 -26.98 -7.14 -3.72
CA ALA A 250 -28.04 -6.23 -3.27
C ALA A 250 -28.05 -4.94 -4.10
N VAL A 251 -26.86 -4.47 -4.51
CA VAL A 251 -26.69 -3.29 -5.36
C VAL A 251 -25.54 -3.51 -6.32
N THR A 252 -25.72 -3.07 -7.57
CA THR A 252 -24.64 -2.96 -8.56
C THR A 252 -24.52 -1.53 -9.02
N LEU A 253 -23.32 -0.98 -8.93
CA LEU A 253 -22.95 0.31 -9.53
C LEU A 253 -22.11 0.04 -10.77
N THR A 254 -22.53 0.56 -11.91
CA THR A 254 -21.73 0.57 -13.15
C THR A 254 -21.47 2.02 -13.56
N VAL A 255 -20.21 2.36 -13.81
CA VAL A 255 -19.80 3.72 -14.19
C VAL A 255 -18.88 3.66 -15.39
N THR A 256 -19.25 4.36 -16.46
CA THR A 256 -18.35 4.66 -17.56
C THR A 256 -17.69 6.00 -17.32
N TYR A 257 -16.36 6.05 -17.31
CA TYR A 257 -15.61 7.27 -17.00
C TYR A 257 -14.39 7.41 -17.91
N ARG A 258 -13.89 8.64 -18.03
CA ARG A 258 -12.71 8.96 -18.82
C ARG A 258 -11.45 8.78 -17.98
N ALA A 259 -10.63 7.79 -18.35
CA ALA A 259 -9.28 7.59 -17.84
C ALA A 259 -8.24 8.14 -18.84
N ILE A 260 -6.96 8.10 -18.45
CA ILE A 260 -5.84 8.54 -19.32
C ILE A 260 -5.81 7.74 -20.63
N ALA A 261 -6.13 6.46 -20.60
CA ALA A 261 -6.12 5.56 -21.74
C ALA A 261 -7.40 5.61 -22.60
N GLY A 262 -8.41 6.38 -22.22
CA GLY A 262 -9.71 6.48 -22.87
C GLY A 262 -10.88 6.20 -21.94
N GLU A 263 -12.07 5.93 -22.50
CA GLU A 263 -13.22 5.53 -21.70
C GLU A 263 -13.01 4.14 -21.10
N THR A 264 -13.36 4.00 -19.83
CA THR A 264 -13.20 2.78 -19.03
C THR A 264 -14.46 2.57 -18.21
N GLU A 265 -14.80 1.30 -17.93
CA GLU A 265 -15.92 0.94 -17.09
C GLU A 265 -15.43 0.46 -15.72
N LEU A 266 -16.13 0.87 -14.69
CA LEU A 266 -16.01 0.37 -13.32
C LEU A 266 -17.33 -0.29 -12.94
N THR A 267 -17.29 -1.53 -12.47
CA THR A 267 -18.42 -2.22 -11.85
C THR A 267 -18.10 -2.51 -10.39
N LEU A 268 -18.93 -2.04 -9.48
CA LEU A 268 -18.92 -2.41 -8.06
C LEU A 268 -20.17 -3.22 -7.76
N ARG A 269 -20.00 -4.44 -7.27
CA ARG A 269 -21.11 -5.29 -6.77
C ARG A 269 -21.07 -5.27 -5.25
N VAL A 270 -22.19 -4.96 -4.62
CA VAL A 270 -22.34 -4.89 -3.16
C VAL A 270 -23.28 -6.03 -2.73
N GLY A 271 -22.79 -6.92 -1.88
CA GLY A 271 -23.49 -8.10 -1.41
C GLY A 271 -24.12 -7.93 -0.03
N ALA A 272 -24.00 -8.96 0.81
CA ALA A 272 -24.58 -9.01 2.15
C ALA A 272 -23.89 -8.07 3.13
N GLN A 273 -24.63 -7.65 4.16
CA GLN A 273 -24.10 -6.86 5.26
C GLN A 273 -23.19 -7.71 6.16
N ARG A 274 -22.14 -7.07 6.64
CA ARG A 274 -21.20 -7.59 7.65
C ARG A 274 -20.91 -6.47 8.65
N ASP A 275 -20.38 -6.84 9.83
CA ASP A 275 -19.95 -5.87 10.85
C ASP A 275 -19.03 -4.79 10.24
N GLY A 276 -19.46 -3.52 10.31
CA GLY A 276 -18.75 -2.37 9.79
C GLY A 276 -18.99 -2.02 8.32
N GLY A 277 -19.77 -2.82 7.56
CA GLY A 277 -20.05 -2.53 6.15
C GLY A 277 -20.73 -3.65 5.38
N TYR A 278 -20.41 -3.74 4.10
CA TYR A 278 -20.97 -4.70 3.15
C TYR A 278 -19.87 -5.38 2.35
N TYR A 279 -20.01 -6.65 2.04
CA TYR A 279 -19.14 -7.32 1.09
C TYR A 279 -19.26 -6.67 -0.29
N ALA A 280 -18.14 -6.56 -0.98
CA ALA A 280 -18.10 -5.98 -2.31
C ALA A 280 -17.06 -6.66 -3.20
N THR A 281 -17.27 -6.62 -4.52
CA THR A 281 -16.26 -6.91 -5.55
C THR A 281 -16.17 -5.77 -6.53
N VAL A 282 -14.99 -5.61 -7.13
CA VAL A 282 -14.69 -4.55 -8.10
C VAL A 282 -14.35 -5.19 -9.44
N ASN A 283 -15.06 -4.81 -10.49
CA ASN A 283 -14.93 -5.35 -11.84
C ASN A 283 -15.09 -6.90 -11.84
N ASP A 284 -14.21 -7.58 -12.57
CA ASP A 284 -14.17 -9.05 -12.64
C ASP A 284 -13.09 -9.64 -11.71
N ASP A 285 -12.67 -8.88 -10.69
CA ASP A 285 -11.77 -9.36 -9.65
C ASP A 285 -12.56 -10.18 -8.63
N ASP A 286 -12.10 -11.40 -8.35
CA ASP A 286 -12.72 -12.30 -7.37
C ASP A 286 -12.43 -11.90 -5.92
N THR A 287 -11.49 -10.96 -5.69
CA THR A 287 -11.16 -10.45 -4.36
C THR A 287 -12.39 -9.86 -3.68
N ILE A 288 -12.66 -10.31 -2.45
CA ILE A 288 -13.74 -9.78 -1.64
C ILE A 288 -13.21 -8.61 -0.80
N TYR A 289 -13.90 -7.51 -0.91
CA TYR A 289 -13.65 -6.29 -0.14
C TYR A 289 -14.76 -6.03 0.88
N LEU A 290 -14.48 -5.19 1.86
CA LEU A 290 -15.48 -4.56 2.72
C LEU A 290 -15.62 -3.09 2.26
N LEU A 291 -16.83 -2.73 1.83
CA LEU A 291 -17.24 -1.36 1.60
C LEU A 291 -17.90 -0.84 2.88
N PRO A 292 -17.54 0.34 3.41
CA PRO A 292 -18.22 0.94 4.56
C PRO A 292 -19.76 1.01 4.38
N ALA A 293 -20.50 0.98 5.49
CA ALA A 293 -21.96 0.94 5.43
C ALA A 293 -22.56 2.18 4.74
N ALA A 294 -22.03 3.39 5.02
CA ALA A 294 -22.59 4.62 4.51
C ALA A 294 -22.67 4.70 2.96
N PRO A 295 -21.59 4.45 2.18
CA PRO A 295 -21.68 4.46 0.73
C PRO A 295 -22.54 3.30 0.18
N ALA A 296 -22.51 2.12 0.79
CA ALA A 296 -23.34 0.97 0.37
C ALA A 296 -24.84 1.29 0.50
N GLU A 297 -25.26 1.81 1.65
CA GLU A 297 -26.64 2.20 1.93
C GLU A 297 -27.10 3.37 1.06
N ALA A 298 -26.21 4.35 0.83
CA ALA A 298 -26.50 5.46 -0.08
C ALA A 298 -26.73 4.97 -1.51
N LEU A 299 -25.92 4.05 -2.04
CA LEU A 299 -26.13 3.44 -3.35
C LEU A 299 -27.47 2.68 -3.41
N ALA A 300 -27.81 1.91 -2.37
CA ALA A 300 -29.08 1.20 -2.30
C ALA A 300 -30.28 2.16 -2.30
N ALA A 301 -30.21 3.25 -1.53
CA ALA A 301 -31.23 4.29 -1.49
C ALA A 301 -31.39 4.99 -2.85
N LEU A 302 -30.27 5.32 -3.52
CA LEU A 302 -30.28 5.92 -4.85
C LEU A 302 -30.92 5.02 -5.90
N ALA A 303 -30.65 3.69 -5.87
CA ALA A 303 -31.31 2.75 -6.76
C ALA A 303 -32.80 2.67 -6.52
N ALA A 304 -33.24 2.62 -5.24
CA ALA A 304 -34.63 2.46 -4.86
C ALA A 304 -35.48 3.73 -5.08
N ASN A 305 -34.94 4.92 -4.75
CA ASN A 305 -35.69 6.17 -4.63
C ASN A 305 -35.24 7.24 -5.64
N GLY A 306 -34.13 7.06 -6.30
CA GLY A 306 -33.50 8.08 -7.16
C GLY A 306 -32.76 9.15 -6.33
N LEU A 307 -32.53 10.33 -6.94
CA LEU A 307 -31.79 11.44 -6.32
C LEU A 307 -32.59 12.21 -5.24
N ASN A 308 -33.88 11.99 -5.15
CA ASN A 308 -34.84 12.74 -4.30
C ASN A 308 -35.34 11.90 -3.12
N GLY A 309 -34.56 10.92 -2.66
CA GLY A 309 -34.85 10.06 -1.53
C GLY A 309 -34.51 10.65 -0.19
#